data_b7c8cc79cf471339c514e65389eac119
#
_entry.id   b7c8cc79cf471339c514e65389eac119
#
_cell.length_a   1.000
_cell.length_b   1.000
_cell.length_c   1.000
_cell.angle_alpha   90.00
_cell.angle_beta   90.00
_cell.angle_gamma   90.00
#
_symmetry.space_group_name_H-M   'P 1'
#
loop_
_entity.id
_entity.type
_entity.pdbx_description
1 polymer ?
#
loop_
_entity_poly.entity_id
_entity_poly.type
_entity_poly.pdbx_seq_one_letter_code
_entity_poly.pdbx_strand_id
1 'polypeptide(L)'
;MAAASAAILGLELAAGNDEGSAWPAFIRSLVERGLGGVRLVISDDHRGLVKAVREQLLGASWQRCRVHCTRNAQDLVPRHARSMIASAIRSIFEQPDERSAREQSGRVIEGIRPRFPAVAELLTDAEPDLLAHFTFPDTHRRQIRSTNPLERLNKEIKRRTAVVGIFPNRAALIRLVGMVLAEQDDEWQDGRRYFRPETMALIDAVIDQVEVSPTFLMAS
;
A
#
# COMPACT_ATOMS: atom_id res chain seq x y z
N MET A 1 -15.94 -17.57 10.91
CA MET A 1 -15.93 -16.13 10.55
C MET A 1 -14.57 -15.58 10.93
N ALA A 2 -13.76 -15.19 9.95
CA ALA A 2 -12.46 -14.58 10.23
C ALA A 2 -12.67 -13.22 10.94
N ALA A 3 -11.93 -13.00 12.00
CA ALA A 3 -11.98 -11.71 12.71
C ALA A 3 -11.28 -10.65 11.83
N ALA A 4 -11.95 -9.51 11.62
CA ALA A 4 -11.39 -8.38 10.88
C ALA A 4 -10.42 -7.58 11.78
N SER A 5 -9.36 -8.25 12.28
CA SER A 5 -8.32 -7.66 13.13
C SER A 5 -7.08 -7.30 12.30
N ALA A 6 -6.39 -6.23 12.68
CA ALA A 6 -5.06 -5.95 12.16
C ALA A 6 -4.04 -6.81 12.92
N ALA A 7 -3.02 -7.31 12.22
CA ALA A 7 -1.94 -8.09 12.83
C ALA A 7 -0.60 -7.81 12.14
N ILE A 8 0.50 -7.92 12.89
CA ILE A 8 1.85 -7.81 12.37
C ILE A 8 2.36 -9.21 11.98
N LEU A 9 2.51 -9.47 10.69
CA LEU A 9 2.83 -10.79 10.16
C LEU A 9 4.32 -11.13 10.20
N GLY A 10 5.19 -10.15 10.27
CA GLY A 10 6.62 -10.40 10.30
C GLY A 10 7.50 -9.16 10.30
N LEU A 11 8.77 -9.38 10.58
CA LEU A 11 9.86 -8.42 10.57
C LEU A 11 11.08 -9.04 9.90
N GLU A 12 11.68 -8.33 8.96
CA GLU A 12 12.97 -8.71 8.37
C GLU A 12 13.91 -7.49 8.34
N LEU A 13 15.18 -7.74 8.57
CA LEU A 13 16.23 -6.74 8.44
C LEU A 13 17.04 -7.02 7.17
N ALA A 14 16.88 -6.16 6.17
CA ALA A 14 17.74 -6.18 5.00
C ALA A 14 19.16 -5.68 5.36
N ALA A 15 20.18 -6.29 4.77
CA ALA A 15 21.57 -5.87 4.93
C ALA A 15 21.97 -4.97 3.75
N GLY A 16 22.28 -3.69 4.02
CA GLY A 16 22.84 -2.78 3.03
C GLY A 16 21.90 -2.44 1.87
N ASN A 17 22.48 -2.25 0.67
CA ASN A 17 21.76 -1.82 -0.53
C ASN A 17 20.96 -2.95 -1.24
N ASP A 18 20.85 -4.13 -0.63
CA ASP A 18 20.23 -5.30 -1.26
C ASP A 18 18.72 -5.44 -0.92
N GLU A 19 18.04 -4.32 -0.82
CA GLU A 19 16.60 -4.28 -0.53
C GLU A 19 15.78 -5.06 -1.59
N GLY A 20 16.27 -5.13 -2.84
CA GLY A 20 15.58 -5.84 -3.93
C GLY A 20 15.52 -7.35 -3.74
N SER A 21 16.53 -7.99 -3.14
CA SER A 21 16.59 -9.44 -2.91
C SER A 21 15.90 -9.88 -1.63
N ALA A 22 15.78 -9.01 -0.64
CA ALA A 22 15.15 -9.32 0.64
C ALA A 22 13.62 -9.52 0.52
N TRP A 23 12.94 -8.77 -0.34
CA TRP A 23 11.48 -8.84 -0.49
C TRP A 23 10.95 -10.20 -0.95
N PRO A 24 11.55 -10.86 -2.00
CA PRO A 24 11.10 -12.19 -2.40
C PRO A 24 11.23 -13.23 -1.29
N ALA A 25 12.34 -13.20 -0.54
CA ALA A 25 12.57 -14.11 0.57
C ALA A 25 11.57 -13.87 1.72
N PHE A 26 11.33 -12.60 2.05
CA PHE A 26 10.39 -12.22 3.10
C PHE A 26 8.95 -12.65 2.77
N ILE A 27 8.44 -12.34 1.57
CA ILE A 27 7.09 -12.73 1.17
C ILE A 27 6.96 -14.25 1.13
N ARG A 28 7.97 -14.97 0.61
CA ARG A 28 7.98 -16.43 0.61
C ARG A 28 7.89 -16.99 2.03
N SER A 29 8.63 -16.45 2.98
CA SER A 29 8.55 -16.87 4.38
C SER A 29 7.15 -16.69 4.98
N LEU A 30 6.43 -15.64 4.59
CA LEU A 30 5.05 -15.43 5.02
C LEU A 30 4.12 -16.49 4.41
N VAL A 31 4.26 -16.79 3.12
CA VAL A 31 3.47 -17.82 2.44
C VAL A 31 3.75 -19.21 3.04
N GLU A 32 5.00 -19.57 3.29
CA GLU A 32 5.39 -20.81 3.95
C GLU A 32 4.82 -20.94 5.38
N ARG A 33 4.62 -19.83 6.06
CA ARG A 33 3.96 -19.75 7.38
C ARG A 33 2.44 -19.76 7.32
N GLY A 34 1.86 -19.89 6.13
CA GLY A 34 0.43 -20.01 5.93
C GLY A 34 -0.29 -18.74 5.46
N LEU A 35 0.42 -17.67 5.05
CA LEU A 35 -0.22 -16.51 4.44
C LEU A 35 -0.86 -16.91 3.12
N GLY A 36 -2.17 -16.82 3.04
CA GLY A 36 -2.96 -17.10 1.84
C GLY A 36 -4.16 -16.16 1.74
N GLY A 37 -4.85 -16.19 0.58
CA GLY A 37 -6.06 -15.38 0.37
C GLY A 37 -5.81 -13.86 0.37
N VAL A 38 -4.59 -13.42 0.07
CA VAL A 38 -4.28 -11.99 -0.01
C VAL A 38 -5.01 -11.39 -1.20
N ARG A 39 -5.83 -10.38 -0.97
CA ARG A 39 -6.62 -9.69 -2.00
C ARG A 39 -6.01 -8.37 -2.44
N LEU A 40 -5.31 -7.68 -1.53
CA LEU A 40 -4.69 -6.40 -1.80
C LEU A 40 -3.39 -6.27 -1.03
N VAL A 41 -2.34 -5.81 -1.72
CA VAL A 41 -1.09 -5.36 -1.09
C VAL A 41 -0.96 -3.86 -1.31
N ILE A 42 -0.67 -3.13 -0.25
CA ILE A 42 -0.52 -1.67 -0.29
C ILE A 42 0.93 -1.34 0.07
N SER A 43 1.65 -0.70 -0.82
CA SER A 43 3.03 -0.28 -0.55
C SER A 43 3.40 1.01 -1.28
N ASP A 44 4.62 1.49 -1.04
CA ASP A 44 5.28 2.43 -1.94
C ASP A 44 5.70 1.71 -3.24
N ASP A 45 6.23 2.49 -4.20
CA ASP A 45 6.68 1.97 -5.50
C ASP A 45 8.13 1.46 -5.42
N HIS A 46 8.36 0.47 -4.55
CA HIS A 46 9.65 -0.21 -4.50
C HIS A 46 9.65 -1.38 -5.49
N ARG A 47 10.44 -1.28 -6.55
CA ARG A 47 10.45 -2.25 -7.67
C ARG A 47 10.59 -3.70 -7.23
N GLY A 48 11.49 -3.99 -6.28
CA GLY A 48 11.71 -5.33 -5.76
C GLY A 48 10.50 -5.89 -5.01
N LEU A 49 9.81 -5.05 -4.23
CA LEU A 49 8.59 -5.43 -3.53
C LEU A 49 7.45 -5.70 -4.51
N VAL A 50 7.20 -4.76 -5.43
CA VAL A 50 6.13 -4.90 -6.43
C VAL A 50 6.32 -6.18 -7.25
N LYS A 51 7.56 -6.45 -7.70
CA LYS A 51 7.89 -7.69 -8.40
C LYS A 51 7.59 -8.92 -7.55
N ALA A 52 8.05 -8.95 -6.30
CA ALA A 52 7.84 -10.08 -5.39
C ALA A 52 6.36 -10.32 -5.10
N VAL A 53 5.55 -9.27 -4.95
CA VAL A 53 4.10 -9.36 -4.79
C VAL A 53 3.45 -10.02 -6.00
N ARG A 54 3.77 -9.56 -7.22
CA ARG A 54 3.21 -10.10 -8.45
C ARG A 54 3.59 -11.56 -8.71
N GLU A 55 4.78 -11.98 -8.29
CA GLU A 55 5.28 -13.33 -8.49
C GLU A 55 4.79 -14.34 -7.44
N GLN A 56 4.55 -13.91 -6.21
CA GLN A 56 4.32 -14.83 -5.09
C GLN A 56 2.93 -14.74 -4.47
N LEU A 57 2.21 -13.64 -4.66
CA LEU A 57 0.86 -13.45 -4.16
C LEU A 57 -0.13 -13.40 -5.33
N LEU A 58 -0.26 -14.53 -6.02
CA LEU A 58 -1.12 -14.68 -7.19
C LEU A 58 -2.57 -14.34 -6.82
N GLY A 59 -3.21 -13.50 -7.63
CA GLY A 59 -4.57 -13.02 -7.40
C GLY A 59 -4.68 -11.79 -6.48
N ALA A 60 -3.59 -11.34 -5.88
CA ALA A 60 -3.58 -10.09 -5.12
C ALA A 60 -3.43 -8.88 -6.05
N SER A 61 -4.30 -7.89 -5.88
CA SER A 61 -4.12 -6.57 -6.49
C SER A 61 -3.02 -5.80 -5.74
N TRP A 62 -2.27 -4.97 -6.46
CA TRP A 62 -1.33 -4.06 -5.84
C TRP A 62 -1.85 -2.62 -5.88
N GLN A 63 -1.89 -1.97 -4.72
CA GLN A 63 -2.26 -0.57 -4.55
C GLN A 63 -1.02 0.25 -4.23
N ARG A 64 -0.66 1.18 -5.10
CA ARG A 64 0.38 2.16 -4.81
C ARG A 64 -0.08 3.12 -3.72
N CYS A 65 0.73 3.31 -2.69
CA CYS A 65 0.39 4.21 -1.60
C CYS A 65 0.23 5.65 -2.09
N ARG A 66 -0.97 6.21 -1.93
CA ARG A 66 -1.29 7.60 -2.32
C ARG A 66 -0.35 8.63 -1.70
N VAL A 67 -0.01 8.44 -0.41
CA VAL A 67 0.81 9.41 0.32
C VAL A 67 2.23 9.46 -0.26
N HIS A 68 2.83 8.30 -0.53
CA HIS A 68 4.15 8.24 -1.16
C HIS A 68 4.14 8.78 -2.59
N CYS A 69 3.13 8.44 -3.38
CA CYS A 69 3.00 8.99 -4.74
C CYS A 69 2.86 10.52 -4.72
N THR A 70 2.04 11.07 -3.80
CA THR A 70 1.92 12.52 -3.64
C THR A 70 3.24 13.17 -3.24
N ARG A 71 4.01 12.54 -2.35
CA ARG A 71 5.34 13.02 -1.95
C ARG A 71 6.32 13.01 -3.12
N ASN A 72 6.37 11.91 -3.87
CA ASN A 72 7.19 11.79 -5.07
C ASN A 72 6.85 12.88 -6.10
N ALA A 73 5.56 13.13 -6.34
CA ALA A 73 5.11 14.20 -7.22
C ALA A 73 5.51 15.59 -6.70
N GLN A 74 5.45 15.83 -5.40
CA GLN A 74 5.87 17.10 -4.78
C GLN A 74 7.39 17.33 -4.87
N ASP A 75 8.19 16.26 -4.92
CA ASP A 75 9.65 16.36 -5.03
C ASP A 75 10.10 16.70 -6.46
N LEU A 76 9.24 16.51 -7.46
CA LEU A 76 9.46 16.91 -8.86
C LEU A 76 9.11 18.37 -9.14
N VAL A 77 8.63 19.13 -8.16
CA VAL A 77 8.20 20.52 -8.36
C VAL A 77 8.81 21.48 -7.33
N PRO A 78 8.93 22.76 -7.68
CA PRO A 78 9.38 23.79 -6.72
C PRO A 78 8.45 23.88 -5.50
N ARG A 79 9.01 24.30 -4.36
CA ARG A 79 8.31 24.34 -3.07
C ARG A 79 6.96 25.07 -3.12
N HIS A 80 6.86 26.15 -3.86
CA HIS A 80 5.62 26.93 -3.99
C HIS A 80 4.50 26.17 -4.75
N ALA A 81 4.83 25.18 -5.59
CA ALA A 81 3.86 24.40 -6.34
C ALA A 81 3.39 23.13 -5.60
N ARG A 82 4.08 22.71 -4.55
CA ARG A 82 3.82 21.45 -3.83
C ARG A 82 2.39 21.32 -3.31
N SER A 83 1.85 22.40 -2.75
CA SER A 83 0.47 22.41 -2.23
C SER A 83 -0.56 22.23 -3.33
N MET A 84 -0.36 22.90 -4.46
CA MET A 84 -1.23 22.77 -5.64
C MET A 84 -1.23 21.34 -6.18
N ILE A 85 -0.05 20.73 -6.35
CA ILE A 85 0.07 19.33 -6.79
C ILE A 85 -0.62 18.38 -5.81
N ALA A 86 -0.40 18.54 -4.50
CA ALA A 86 -1.06 17.71 -3.50
C ALA A 86 -2.59 17.83 -3.53
N SER A 87 -3.11 19.04 -3.75
CA SER A 87 -4.55 19.27 -3.87
C SER A 87 -5.12 18.67 -5.15
N ALA A 88 -4.41 18.78 -6.27
CA ALA A 88 -4.81 18.19 -7.53
C ALA A 88 -4.85 16.64 -7.43
N ILE A 89 -3.83 16.01 -6.86
CA ILE A 89 -3.83 14.55 -6.61
C ILE A 89 -4.97 14.17 -5.66
N ARG A 90 -5.21 14.95 -4.60
CA ARG A 90 -6.29 14.65 -3.65
C ARG A 90 -7.65 14.60 -4.32
N SER A 91 -7.93 15.51 -5.28
CA SER A 91 -9.21 15.58 -5.97
C SER A 91 -9.56 14.29 -6.74
N ILE A 92 -8.55 13.51 -7.17
CA ILE A 92 -8.74 12.20 -7.82
C ILE A 92 -9.35 11.20 -6.83
N PHE A 93 -8.87 11.20 -5.58
CA PHE A 93 -9.31 10.26 -4.54
C PHE A 93 -10.60 10.68 -3.81
N GLU A 94 -11.13 11.86 -4.11
CA GLU A 94 -12.40 12.37 -3.59
C GLU A 94 -13.58 12.01 -4.49
N GLN A 95 -13.33 11.36 -5.63
CA GLN A 95 -14.38 10.93 -6.54
C GLN A 95 -15.16 9.74 -5.98
N PRO A 96 -16.46 9.62 -6.30
CA PRO A 96 -17.33 8.59 -5.73
C PRO A 96 -17.05 7.19 -6.28
N ASP A 97 -16.56 7.06 -7.50
CA ASP A 97 -16.34 5.81 -8.21
C ASP A 97 -15.09 5.85 -9.09
N GLU A 98 -14.70 4.68 -9.60
CA GLU A 98 -13.50 4.51 -10.40
C GLU A 98 -13.55 5.31 -11.71
N ARG A 99 -14.70 5.33 -12.38
CA ARG A 99 -14.88 6.05 -13.64
C ARG A 99 -14.64 7.55 -13.44
N SER A 100 -15.31 8.13 -12.46
CA SER A 100 -15.15 9.56 -12.12
C SER A 100 -13.72 9.87 -11.68
N ALA A 101 -13.06 8.93 -10.96
CA ALA A 101 -11.67 9.08 -10.55
C ALA A 101 -10.70 9.06 -11.76
N ARG A 102 -10.91 8.17 -12.74
CA ARG A 102 -10.14 8.15 -13.99
C ARG A 102 -10.34 9.40 -14.82
N GLU A 103 -11.59 9.87 -14.97
CA GLU A 103 -11.88 11.12 -15.66
C GLU A 103 -11.22 12.32 -14.98
N GLN A 104 -11.24 12.35 -13.64
CA GLN A 104 -10.57 13.41 -12.87
C GLN A 104 -9.05 13.30 -12.97
N SER A 105 -8.49 12.09 -12.96
CA SER A 105 -7.06 11.84 -13.18
C SER A 105 -6.61 12.40 -14.53
N GLY A 106 -7.33 12.10 -15.60
CA GLY A 106 -7.05 12.64 -16.93
C GLY A 106 -7.04 14.17 -16.95
N ARG A 107 -8.07 14.82 -16.35
CA ARG A 107 -8.13 16.30 -16.24
C ARG A 107 -6.94 16.88 -15.46
N VAL A 108 -6.56 16.23 -14.37
CA VAL A 108 -5.41 16.64 -13.54
C VAL A 108 -4.11 16.50 -14.33
N ILE A 109 -3.89 15.36 -14.98
CA ILE A 109 -2.69 15.09 -15.78
C ILE A 109 -2.56 16.11 -16.93
N GLU A 110 -3.63 16.35 -17.69
CA GLU A 110 -3.62 17.32 -18.78
C GLU A 110 -3.38 18.75 -18.29
N GLY A 111 -4.01 19.14 -17.18
CA GLY A 111 -3.84 20.48 -16.60
C GLY A 111 -2.43 20.73 -16.04
N ILE A 112 -1.77 19.69 -15.56
CA ILE A 112 -0.41 19.79 -14.99
C ILE A 112 0.68 19.71 -16.07
N ARG A 113 0.46 18.93 -17.12
CA ARG A 113 1.44 18.59 -18.17
C ARG A 113 2.19 19.79 -18.77
N PRO A 114 1.55 20.92 -19.13
CA PRO A 114 2.26 22.05 -19.72
C PRO A 114 3.32 22.67 -18.81
N ARG A 115 3.12 22.60 -17.50
CA ARG A 115 4.00 23.24 -16.51
C ARG A 115 4.91 22.26 -15.78
N PHE A 116 4.45 21.04 -15.57
CA PHE A 116 5.15 20.01 -14.79
C PHE A 116 5.05 18.65 -15.49
N PRO A 117 5.67 18.47 -16.68
CA PRO A 117 5.55 17.25 -17.48
C PRO A 117 5.98 15.98 -16.71
N ALA A 118 7.04 16.05 -15.90
CA ALA A 118 7.51 14.91 -15.11
C ALA A 118 6.47 14.43 -14.08
N VAL A 119 5.68 15.34 -13.51
CA VAL A 119 4.56 14.97 -12.62
C VAL A 119 3.43 14.31 -13.42
N ALA A 120 3.14 14.82 -14.62
CA ALA A 120 2.13 14.23 -15.49
C ALA A 120 2.50 12.81 -15.92
N GLU A 121 3.78 12.55 -16.25
CA GLU A 121 4.29 11.20 -16.54
C GLU A 121 4.15 10.28 -15.34
N LEU A 122 4.65 10.71 -14.16
CA LEU A 122 4.53 9.95 -12.92
C LEU A 122 3.07 9.55 -12.63
N LEU A 123 2.12 10.46 -12.79
CA LEU A 123 0.71 10.17 -12.55
C LEU A 123 0.11 9.28 -13.62
N THR A 124 0.48 9.43 -14.89
CA THR A 124 0.05 8.55 -15.98
C THR A 124 0.47 7.10 -15.73
N ASP A 125 1.73 6.89 -15.34
CA ASP A 125 2.27 5.56 -15.06
C ASP A 125 1.68 4.95 -13.79
N ALA A 126 1.40 5.78 -12.80
CA ALA A 126 0.90 5.34 -11.50
C ALA A 126 -0.61 5.10 -11.45
N GLU A 127 -1.40 5.67 -12.37
CA GLU A 127 -2.86 5.68 -12.31
C GLU A 127 -3.49 4.31 -12.06
N PRO A 128 -3.15 3.23 -12.82
CA PRO A 128 -3.78 1.94 -12.64
C PRO A 128 -3.63 1.42 -11.20
N ASP A 129 -2.43 1.56 -10.66
CA ASP A 129 -2.07 1.06 -9.33
C ASP A 129 -2.54 2.01 -8.21
N LEU A 130 -2.72 3.29 -8.49
CA LEU A 130 -3.29 4.27 -7.55
C LEU A 130 -4.79 4.09 -7.36
N LEU A 131 -5.50 3.61 -8.39
CA LEU A 131 -6.94 3.44 -8.40
C LEU A 131 -7.39 2.01 -8.08
N ALA A 132 -6.47 1.07 -7.84
CA ALA A 132 -6.79 -0.33 -7.54
C ALA A 132 -7.76 -0.50 -6.35
N HIS A 133 -7.74 0.41 -5.38
CA HIS A 133 -8.67 0.38 -4.25
C HIS A 133 -10.15 0.59 -4.62
N PHE A 134 -10.45 1.11 -5.81
CA PHE A 134 -11.84 1.28 -6.26
C PHE A 134 -12.54 -0.04 -6.61
N THR A 135 -11.79 -1.11 -6.84
CA THR A 135 -12.35 -2.46 -7.01
C THR A 135 -12.87 -3.06 -5.69
N PHE A 136 -12.62 -2.41 -4.56
CA PHE A 136 -13.09 -2.82 -3.24
C PHE A 136 -14.30 -2.00 -2.79
N PRO A 137 -15.12 -2.53 -1.85
CA PRO A 137 -16.26 -1.80 -1.32
C PRO A 137 -15.87 -0.41 -0.79
N ASP A 138 -16.70 0.60 -1.04
CA ASP A 138 -16.45 2.00 -0.66
C ASP A 138 -16.21 2.20 0.83
N THR A 139 -16.85 1.38 1.67
CA THR A 139 -16.62 1.38 3.12
C THR A 139 -15.16 1.10 3.51
N HIS A 140 -14.38 0.46 2.63
CA HIS A 140 -12.97 0.11 2.85
C HIS A 140 -12.00 1.09 2.17
N ARG A 141 -12.40 1.74 1.09
CA ARG A 141 -11.52 2.54 0.20
C ARG A 141 -10.66 3.55 0.95
N ARG A 142 -11.22 4.18 1.99
CA ARG A 142 -10.49 5.18 2.78
C ARG A 142 -9.29 4.58 3.52
N GLN A 143 -9.41 3.37 4.03
CA GLN A 143 -8.37 2.67 4.78
C GLN A 143 -7.29 2.08 3.87
N ILE A 144 -7.66 1.57 2.70
CA ILE A 144 -6.78 0.78 1.82
C ILE A 144 -6.04 1.59 0.76
N ARG A 145 -6.22 2.90 0.67
CA ARG A 145 -5.52 3.76 -0.31
C ARG A 145 -4.14 4.27 0.15
N SER A 146 -3.71 3.93 1.36
CA SER A 146 -2.42 4.39 1.89
C SER A 146 -1.88 3.49 3.00
N THR A 147 -0.56 3.58 3.23
CA THR A 147 0.17 2.86 4.29
C THR A 147 0.27 3.66 5.59
N ASN A 148 -0.64 4.58 5.87
CA ASN A 148 -0.61 5.45 7.06
C ASN A 148 -0.42 4.70 8.39
N PRO A 149 -1.04 3.54 8.65
CA PRO A 149 -0.78 2.77 9.88
C PRO A 149 0.67 2.34 10.00
N LEU A 150 1.26 1.84 8.91
CA LEU A 150 2.67 1.45 8.86
C LEU A 150 3.61 2.66 8.99
N GLU A 151 3.26 3.81 8.46
CA GLU A 151 4.07 5.03 8.62
C GLU A 151 4.15 5.47 10.09
N ARG A 152 3.05 5.37 10.84
CA ARG A 152 3.04 5.66 12.28
C ARG A 152 3.93 4.68 13.04
N LEU A 153 3.80 3.39 12.74
CA LEU A 153 4.62 2.34 13.33
C LEU A 153 6.12 2.56 13.01
N ASN A 154 6.45 2.82 11.76
CA ASN A 154 7.83 3.12 11.35
C ASN A 154 8.39 4.38 12.06
N LYS A 155 7.56 5.39 12.29
CA LYS A 155 7.95 6.57 13.05
C LYS A 155 8.28 6.23 14.51
N GLU A 156 7.48 5.38 15.14
CA GLU A 156 7.72 4.92 16.51
C GLU A 156 8.98 4.06 16.60
N ILE A 157 9.17 3.12 15.66
CA ILE A 157 10.41 2.33 15.57
C ILE A 157 11.62 3.26 15.47
N LYS A 158 11.59 4.23 14.54
CA LYS A 158 12.68 5.20 14.38
C LYS A 158 12.92 6.00 15.64
N ARG A 159 11.88 6.43 16.35
CA ARG A 159 11.99 7.16 17.61
C ARG A 159 12.69 6.31 18.69
N ARG A 160 12.30 5.06 18.86
CA ARG A 160 12.88 4.14 19.85
C ARG A 160 14.32 3.77 19.51
N THR A 161 14.61 3.47 18.25
CA THR A 161 15.96 3.11 17.81
C THR A 161 16.92 4.29 17.88
N ALA A 162 16.46 5.51 17.62
CA ALA A 162 17.29 6.74 17.73
C ALA A 162 17.76 7.01 19.16
N VAL A 163 16.99 6.65 20.18
CA VAL A 163 17.38 6.81 21.58
C VAL A 163 18.56 5.90 21.93
N VAL A 164 18.61 4.69 21.37
CA VAL A 164 19.70 3.73 21.60
C VAL A 164 20.97 4.15 20.83
N GLY A 165 20.81 4.74 19.65
CA GLY A 165 21.89 5.20 18.79
C GLY A 165 22.61 4.06 18.09
N ILE A 166 23.54 3.38 18.76
CA ILE A 166 24.34 2.29 18.18
C ILE A 166 23.94 0.96 18.82
N PHE A 167 23.61 -0.01 17.99
CA PHE A 167 23.30 -1.37 18.43
C PHE A 167 24.56 -2.25 18.40
N PRO A 168 24.81 -3.05 19.44
CA PRO A 168 26.00 -3.93 19.49
C PRO A 168 25.98 -5.03 18.42
N ASN A 169 24.80 -5.45 18.00
CA ASN A 169 24.62 -6.48 16.96
C ASN A 169 23.19 -6.47 16.40
N ARG A 170 22.99 -7.17 15.28
CA ARG A 170 21.68 -7.34 14.61
C ARG A 170 20.60 -7.91 15.55
N ALA A 171 20.95 -8.86 16.41
CA ALA A 171 19.99 -9.48 17.32
C ALA A 171 19.44 -8.50 18.36
N ALA A 172 20.26 -7.55 18.83
CA ALA A 172 19.82 -6.50 19.75
C ALA A 172 18.81 -5.55 19.08
N LEU A 173 19.06 -5.17 17.82
CA LEU A 173 18.12 -4.37 17.03
C LEU A 173 16.80 -5.12 16.81
N ILE A 174 16.86 -6.40 16.39
CA ILE A 174 15.66 -7.23 16.18
C ILE A 174 14.85 -7.36 17.47
N ARG A 175 15.49 -7.55 18.62
CA ARG A 175 14.76 -7.61 19.91
C ARG A 175 14.02 -6.32 20.22
N LEU A 176 14.67 -5.16 20.09
CA LEU A 176 14.01 -3.90 20.36
C LEU A 176 12.85 -3.65 19.39
N VAL A 177 13.08 -3.80 18.09
CA VAL A 177 12.03 -3.59 17.09
C VAL A 177 10.91 -4.62 17.27
N GLY A 178 11.25 -5.89 17.52
CA GLY A 178 10.28 -6.94 17.78
C GLY A 178 9.39 -6.65 18.99
N MET A 179 9.95 -6.11 20.08
CA MET A 179 9.16 -5.66 21.24
C MET A 179 8.18 -4.52 20.89
N VAL A 180 8.64 -3.53 20.13
CA VAL A 180 7.77 -2.43 19.67
C VAL A 180 6.63 -2.95 18.78
N LEU A 181 6.94 -3.93 17.92
CA LEU A 181 5.95 -4.55 17.05
C LEU A 181 4.94 -5.40 17.85
N ALA A 182 5.39 -6.15 18.84
CA ALA A 182 4.51 -6.94 19.71
C ALA A 182 3.56 -6.03 20.51
N GLU A 183 4.08 -4.94 21.11
CA GLU A 183 3.30 -3.93 21.81
C GLU A 183 2.20 -3.35 20.89
N GLN A 184 2.55 -3.04 19.64
CA GLN A 184 1.58 -2.49 18.67
C GLN A 184 0.57 -3.55 18.19
N ASP A 185 1.00 -4.80 18.04
CA ASP A 185 0.11 -5.90 17.67
C ASP A 185 -0.94 -6.14 18.75
N ASP A 186 -0.55 -6.17 20.03
CA ASP A 186 -1.44 -6.28 21.17
C ASP A 186 -2.44 -5.11 21.20
N GLU A 187 -1.99 -3.87 21.01
CA GLU A 187 -2.88 -2.71 20.92
C GLU A 187 -3.90 -2.83 19.75
N TRP A 188 -3.49 -3.40 18.64
CA TRP A 188 -4.41 -3.61 17.51
C TRP A 188 -5.40 -4.75 17.74
N GLN A 189 -5.00 -5.78 18.49
CA GLN A 189 -5.90 -6.89 18.86
C GLN A 189 -6.99 -6.41 19.86
N ASP A 190 -6.60 -5.57 20.83
CA ASP A 190 -7.50 -5.05 21.86
C ASP A 190 -8.30 -3.82 21.40
N GLY A 191 -7.82 -3.14 20.34
CA GLY A 191 -8.37 -1.90 19.84
C GLY A 191 -9.63 -2.06 18.98
N ARG A 192 -10.08 -0.94 18.41
CA ARG A 192 -11.18 -0.96 17.43
C ARG A 192 -10.75 -1.76 16.19
N ARG A 193 -11.58 -2.72 15.80
CA ARG A 193 -11.40 -3.48 14.56
C ARG A 193 -11.19 -2.54 13.38
N TYR A 194 -10.17 -2.80 12.60
CA TYR A 194 -9.82 -1.99 11.42
C TYR A 194 -10.92 -2.03 10.36
N PHE A 195 -11.52 -3.20 10.18
CA PHE A 195 -12.72 -3.41 9.37
C PHE A 195 -13.82 -4.07 10.19
N ARG A 196 -15.07 -3.79 9.85
CA ARG A 196 -16.23 -4.44 10.47
C ARG A 196 -16.44 -5.81 9.81
N PRO A 197 -16.77 -6.87 10.57
CA PRO A 197 -17.00 -8.20 10.01
C PRO A 197 -18.05 -8.21 8.89
N GLU A 198 -19.10 -7.41 9.04
CA GLU A 198 -20.20 -7.31 8.08
C GLU A 198 -19.71 -6.75 6.73
N THR A 199 -18.76 -5.81 6.78
CA THR A 199 -18.21 -5.21 5.56
C THR A 199 -17.13 -6.08 4.91
N MET A 200 -16.48 -6.97 5.67
CA MET A 200 -15.55 -7.95 5.11
C MET A 200 -16.23 -8.98 4.21
N ALA A 201 -17.45 -9.39 4.55
CA ALA A 201 -18.24 -10.30 3.71
C ALA A 201 -18.55 -9.70 2.33
N LEU A 202 -18.58 -8.38 2.19
CA LEU A 202 -18.79 -7.72 0.90
C LEU A 202 -17.61 -7.87 -0.06
N ILE A 203 -16.40 -8.10 0.46
CA ILE A 203 -15.21 -8.32 -0.37
C ILE A 203 -15.34 -9.63 -1.15
N ASP A 204 -15.75 -10.70 -0.47
CA ASP A 204 -15.93 -12.01 -1.11
C ASP A 204 -17.05 -11.95 -2.16
N ALA A 205 -18.17 -11.29 -1.86
CA ALA A 205 -19.28 -11.13 -2.80
C ALA A 205 -18.93 -10.33 -4.07
N VAL A 206 -18.07 -9.32 -3.98
CA VAL A 206 -17.61 -8.54 -5.14
C VAL A 206 -16.67 -9.36 -6.01
N ILE A 207 -15.84 -10.20 -5.41
CA ILE A 207 -14.86 -11.02 -6.14
C ILE A 207 -15.56 -12.16 -6.88
N ASP A 208 -16.52 -12.82 -6.26
CA ASP A 208 -17.33 -13.87 -6.91
C ASP A 208 -18.06 -13.36 -8.16
N GLN A 209 -18.42 -12.06 -8.19
CA GLN A 209 -19.02 -11.45 -9.39
C GLN A 209 -18.01 -11.17 -10.51
N VAL A 210 -16.73 -10.95 -10.17
CA VAL A 210 -15.68 -10.71 -11.18
C VAL A 210 -15.17 -12.02 -11.79
N GLU A 211 -15.12 -13.10 -11.02
CA GLU A 211 -14.70 -14.43 -11.51
C GLU A 211 -15.75 -15.11 -12.43
N VAL A 212 -16.99 -14.67 -12.41
CA VAL A 212 -18.10 -15.26 -13.21
C VAL A 212 -18.27 -14.62 -14.60
N SER A 213 -17.41 -13.69 -15.03
CA SER A 213 -17.44 -13.20 -16.42
C SER A 213 -16.46 -13.99 -17.31
N PRO A 214 -16.90 -15.10 -17.97
CA PRO A 214 -16.04 -15.89 -18.85
C PRO A 214 -15.99 -15.28 -20.26
N THR A 215 -15.44 -14.09 -20.43
CA THR A 215 -15.39 -13.42 -21.74
C THR A 215 -13.96 -13.12 -22.21
N PHE A 216 -12.96 -13.86 -21.76
CA PHE A 216 -11.59 -13.72 -22.32
C PHE A 216 -10.91 -15.08 -22.57
N LEU A 217 -11.62 -16.02 -23.20
CA LEU A 217 -11.00 -17.19 -23.81
C LEU A 217 -11.70 -17.48 -25.14
N MET A 218 -11.45 -16.66 -26.16
CA MET A 218 -11.56 -16.97 -27.58
C MET A 218 -11.10 -15.75 -28.41
N ALA A 219 -9.82 -15.66 -28.67
CA ALA A 219 -9.27 -15.05 -29.91
C ALA A 219 -7.96 -15.73 -30.20
N SER A 220 -8.02 -16.58 -31.19
CA SER A 220 -6.93 -17.30 -31.89
C SER A 220 -5.90 -16.33 -32.46
#